data_32f0f2607635cc1f3abd6801451fb7d6
#
_entry.id   32f0f2607635cc1f3abd6801451fb7d6
#
_cell.length_a   1.000
_cell.length_b   1.000
_cell.length_c   1.000
_cell.angle_alpha   90.00
_cell.angle_beta   90.00
_cell.angle_gamma   90.00
#
_symmetry.space_group_name_H-M   'P 1'
#
loop_
_entity.id
_entity.type
_entity.pdbx_description
1 polymer ?
#
loop_
_entity_poly.entity_id
_entity_poly.type
_entity_poly.pdbx_seq_one_letter_code
_entity_poly.pdbx_strand_id
1 'polypeptide(L)'
;EILRMAAEGVSYAKQFVQDVEFSPEDASRTDLDFLTKVVETVIDAGATTVNIPDTVGYTTPDEFYRIIRHLKENVPNIGKAVISVHCHNDLGLAVANSLAAVRAGARQVEGTINGIGERAGNVALEEVIMALRTRAGQFGDVTDNINTKEIVRTSRIVARMSGMQVQRSKAIVGENAFAHSSGIHQHGILNCRETYEVMDPQAVGW
;
A
#
# COMPACT_ATOMS: atom_id res chain seq x y z
N GLU A 1 -11.77 -28.18 -3.36
CA GLU A 1 -12.87 -27.32 -3.82
C GLU A 1 -12.37 -25.89 -4.07
N ILE A 2 -11.80 -25.20 -3.07
CA ILE A 2 -11.33 -23.81 -3.18
C ILE A 2 -10.39 -23.61 -4.37
N LEU A 3 -9.36 -24.43 -4.52
CA LEU A 3 -8.39 -24.34 -5.63
C LEU A 3 -9.08 -24.44 -7.00
N ARG A 4 -10.03 -25.37 -7.14
CA ARG A 4 -10.79 -25.53 -8.39
C ARG A 4 -11.62 -24.28 -8.69
N MET A 5 -12.35 -23.75 -7.70
CA MET A 5 -13.18 -22.55 -7.86
C MET A 5 -12.33 -21.32 -8.21
N ALA A 6 -11.18 -21.15 -7.57
CA ALA A 6 -10.25 -20.06 -7.87
C ALA A 6 -9.71 -20.16 -9.31
N ALA A 7 -9.27 -21.34 -9.73
CA ALA A 7 -8.79 -21.57 -11.10
C ALA A 7 -9.90 -21.34 -12.15
N GLU A 8 -11.11 -21.83 -11.90
CA GLU A 8 -12.24 -21.63 -12.80
C GLU A 8 -12.61 -20.15 -12.94
N GLY A 9 -12.65 -19.41 -11.82
CA GLY A 9 -12.94 -17.97 -11.83
C GLY A 9 -11.91 -17.18 -12.63
N VAL A 10 -10.62 -17.41 -12.40
CA VAL A 10 -9.55 -16.77 -13.14
C VAL A 10 -9.62 -17.13 -14.63
N SER A 11 -9.74 -18.43 -14.96
CA SER A 11 -9.84 -18.90 -16.35
C SER A 11 -11.05 -18.31 -17.06
N TYR A 12 -12.16 -18.13 -16.36
CA TYR A 12 -13.35 -17.49 -16.92
C TYR A 12 -13.12 -16.00 -17.22
N ALA A 13 -12.57 -15.25 -16.23
CA ALA A 13 -12.27 -13.83 -16.42
C ALA A 13 -11.27 -13.61 -17.57
N LYS A 14 -10.32 -14.50 -17.72
CA LYS A 14 -9.28 -14.47 -18.76
C LYS A 14 -9.83 -14.56 -20.20
N GLN A 15 -11.06 -15.04 -20.38
CA GLN A 15 -11.72 -15.05 -21.68
C GLN A 15 -12.12 -13.65 -22.18
N PHE A 16 -12.22 -12.68 -21.28
CA PHE A 16 -12.71 -11.32 -21.57
C PHE A 16 -11.63 -10.26 -21.50
N VAL A 17 -10.59 -10.47 -20.67
CA VAL A 17 -9.51 -9.50 -20.46
C VAL A 17 -8.15 -10.19 -20.37
N GLN A 18 -7.10 -9.45 -20.72
CA GLN A 18 -5.75 -9.98 -20.65
C GLN A 18 -5.18 -9.92 -19.24
N ASP A 19 -5.45 -8.84 -18.51
CA ASP A 19 -4.97 -8.66 -17.13
C ASP A 19 -6.06 -9.06 -16.15
N VAL A 20 -5.75 -10.07 -15.34
CA VAL A 20 -6.64 -10.59 -14.30
C VAL A 20 -5.88 -10.59 -12.98
N GLU A 21 -6.45 -9.90 -12.01
CA GLU A 21 -6.00 -9.95 -10.63
C GLU A 21 -6.83 -10.95 -9.83
N PHE A 22 -6.16 -11.72 -8.99
CA PHE A 22 -6.81 -12.60 -8.01
C PHE A 22 -6.42 -12.20 -6.60
N SER A 23 -7.41 -12.08 -5.73
CA SER A 23 -7.24 -11.69 -4.33
C SER A 23 -7.81 -12.78 -3.41
N PRO A 24 -6.98 -13.59 -2.73
CA PRO A 24 -7.44 -14.55 -1.72
C PRO A 24 -7.82 -13.80 -0.45
N GLU A 25 -9.11 -13.76 -0.14
CA GLU A 25 -9.59 -13.13 1.09
C GLU A 25 -8.93 -13.75 2.32
N ASP A 26 -8.57 -12.90 3.29
CA ASP A 26 -7.94 -13.29 4.56
C ASP A 26 -6.60 -14.04 4.40
N ALA A 27 -5.82 -13.66 3.40
CA ALA A 27 -4.52 -14.27 3.11
C ALA A 27 -3.57 -14.21 4.31
N SER A 28 -3.61 -13.11 5.06
CA SER A 28 -2.69 -12.88 6.19
C SER A 28 -2.88 -13.87 7.35
N ARG A 29 -4.05 -14.49 7.50
CA ARG A 29 -4.35 -15.49 8.53
C ARG A 29 -4.50 -16.91 7.97
N THR A 30 -4.27 -17.08 6.67
CA THR A 30 -4.32 -18.38 6.00
C THR A 30 -2.99 -19.14 6.21
N ASP A 31 -3.08 -20.47 6.33
CA ASP A 31 -1.89 -21.32 6.35
C ASP A 31 -1.01 -21.09 5.12
N LEU A 32 0.29 -20.87 5.32
CA LEU A 32 1.21 -20.44 4.27
C LEU A 32 1.38 -21.49 3.17
N ASP A 33 1.37 -22.76 3.49
CA ASP A 33 1.50 -23.82 2.49
C ASP A 33 0.24 -23.91 1.62
N PHE A 34 -0.92 -23.66 2.23
CA PHE A 34 -2.17 -23.59 1.48
C PHE A 34 -2.24 -22.32 0.63
N LEU A 35 -1.86 -21.18 1.17
CA LEU A 35 -1.80 -19.91 0.42
C LEU A 35 -0.84 -20.03 -0.79
N THR A 36 0.31 -20.68 -0.61
CA THR A 36 1.26 -20.97 -1.70
C THR A 36 0.58 -21.74 -2.83
N LYS A 37 -0.18 -22.79 -2.50
CA LYS A 37 -0.93 -23.58 -3.50
C LYS A 37 -2.02 -22.78 -4.20
N VAL A 38 -2.72 -21.92 -3.48
CA VAL A 38 -3.73 -21.01 -4.08
C VAL A 38 -3.07 -20.10 -5.09
N VAL A 39 -1.98 -19.42 -4.70
CA VAL A 39 -1.26 -18.47 -5.56
C VAL A 39 -0.71 -19.18 -6.81
N GLU A 40 -0.06 -20.33 -6.65
CA GLU A 40 0.42 -21.13 -7.79
C GLU A 40 -0.71 -21.49 -8.75
N THR A 41 -1.83 -21.97 -8.20
CA THR A 41 -3.00 -22.42 -8.97
C THR A 41 -3.60 -21.27 -9.80
N VAL A 42 -3.77 -20.10 -9.22
CA VAL A 42 -4.38 -18.96 -9.94
C VAL A 42 -3.45 -18.36 -10.98
N ILE A 43 -2.13 -18.38 -10.75
CA ILE A 43 -1.14 -17.97 -11.76
C ILE A 43 -1.17 -18.94 -12.95
N ASP A 44 -1.24 -20.25 -12.71
CA ASP A 44 -1.36 -21.23 -13.79
C ASP A 44 -2.68 -21.11 -14.55
N ALA A 45 -3.74 -20.66 -13.88
CA ALA A 45 -5.02 -20.35 -14.52
C ALA A 45 -5.01 -19.04 -15.34
N GLY A 46 -3.94 -18.22 -15.22
CA GLY A 46 -3.72 -17.03 -16.02
C GLY A 46 -3.78 -15.69 -15.26
N ALA A 47 -3.82 -15.68 -13.93
CA ALA A 47 -3.71 -14.44 -13.17
C ALA A 47 -2.36 -13.76 -13.47
N THR A 48 -2.42 -12.46 -13.78
CA THR A 48 -1.24 -11.62 -14.04
C THR A 48 -0.82 -10.84 -12.81
N THR A 49 -1.72 -10.71 -11.83
CA THR A 49 -1.47 -10.10 -10.52
C THR A 49 -2.09 -10.98 -9.44
N VAL A 50 -1.36 -11.19 -8.36
CA VAL A 50 -1.86 -11.83 -7.14
C VAL A 50 -1.79 -10.82 -6.01
N ASN A 51 -2.94 -10.42 -5.50
CA ASN A 51 -3.06 -9.45 -4.44
C ASN A 51 -3.19 -10.18 -3.09
N ILE A 52 -2.31 -9.86 -2.16
CA ILE A 52 -2.26 -10.49 -0.84
C ILE A 52 -2.82 -9.51 0.19
N PRO A 53 -4.08 -9.71 0.65
CA PRO A 53 -4.70 -8.79 1.59
C PRO A 53 -4.37 -9.11 3.04
N ASP A 54 -4.11 -8.08 3.82
CA ASP A 54 -4.29 -8.07 5.26
C ASP A 54 -5.72 -7.57 5.57
N THR A 55 -6.67 -8.47 5.37
CA THR A 55 -8.11 -8.17 5.29
C THR A 55 -8.68 -7.52 6.54
N VAL A 56 -8.16 -7.88 7.70
CA VAL A 56 -8.62 -7.36 9.00
C VAL A 56 -7.60 -6.45 9.70
N GLY A 57 -6.54 -6.05 8.99
CA GLY A 57 -5.49 -5.19 9.55
C GLY A 57 -4.81 -5.79 10.77
N TYR A 58 -4.54 -7.10 10.74
CA TYR A 58 -4.11 -7.92 11.87
C TYR A 58 -2.60 -8.03 11.99
N THR A 59 -1.87 -8.02 10.86
CA THR A 59 -0.45 -8.31 10.85
C THR A 59 0.40 -7.16 11.36
N THR A 60 1.56 -7.53 11.89
CA THR A 60 2.68 -6.61 12.11
C THR A 60 3.56 -6.55 10.84
N PRO A 61 4.41 -5.50 10.70
CA PRO A 61 5.27 -5.37 9.52
C PRO A 61 6.19 -6.58 9.28
N ASP A 62 6.75 -7.15 10.33
CA ASP A 62 7.64 -8.32 10.20
C ASP A 62 6.89 -9.59 9.81
N GLU A 63 5.65 -9.75 10.28
CA GLU A 63 4.79 -10.88 9.88
C GLU A 63 4.41 -10.74 8.40
N PHE A 64 3.98 -9.57 7.98
CA PHE A 64 3.57 -9.35 6.60
C PHE A 64 4.75 -9.45 5.63
N TYR A 65 5.93 -8.94 6.03
CA TYR A 65 7.17 -9.16 5.30
C TYR A 65 7.43 -10.66 5.08
N ARG A 66 7.31 -11.48 6.14
CA ARG A 66 7.55 -12.94 6.05
C ARG A 66 6.56 -13.64 5.13
N ILE A 67 5.28 -13.25 5.15
CA ILE A 67 4.26 -13.81 4.24
C ILE A 67 4.65 -13.55 2.79
N ILE A 68 4.92 -12.30 2.43
CA ILE A 68 5.26 -11.93 1.04
C ILE A 68 6.58 -12.59 0.61
N ARG A 69 7.56 -12.62 1.51
CA ARG A 69 8.85 -13.26 1.24
C ARG A 69 8.70 -14.76 1.03
N HIS A 70 7.88 -15.43 1.84
CA HIS A 70 7.56 -16.86 1.71
C HIS A 70 6.94 -17.15 0.33
N LEU A 71 5.94 -16.40 -0.09
CA LEU A 71 5.32 -16.59 -1.40
C LEU A 71 6.33 -16.38 -2.54
N LYS A 72 7.17 -15.35 -2.44
CA LYS A 72 8.21 -15.09 -3.44
C LYS A 72 9.23 -16.22 -3.58
N GLU A 73 9.52 -16.92 -2.50
CA GLU A 73 10.53 -18.00 -2.47
C GLU A 73 9.95 -19.37 -2.77
N ASN A 74 8.68 -19.60 -2.45
CA ASN A 74 8.08 -20.94 -2.47
C ASN A 74 7.03 -21.17 -3.56
N VAL A 75 6.51 -20.11 -4.21
CA VAL A 75 5.60 -20.27 -5.35
C VAL A 75 6.41 -20.44 -6.64
N PRO A 76 6.38 -21.61 -7.28
CA PRO A 76 7.31 -21.92 -8.40
C PRO A 76 7.13 -21.01 -9.61
N ASN A 77 5.90 -20.58 -9.88
CA ASN A 77 5.53 -19.78 -11.04
C ASN A 77 5.37 -18.28 -10.71
N ILE A 78 5.81 -17.82 -9.54
CA ILE A 78 5.60 -16.42 -9.05
C ILE A 78 6.15 -15.35 -10.00
N GLY A 79 7.17 -15.68 -10.77
CA GLY A 79 7.76 -14.76 -11.75
C GLY A 79 6.85 -14.42 -12.93
N LYS A 80 5.71 -15.11 -13.09
CA LYS A 80 4.72 -14.83 -14.14
C LYS A 80 3.67 -13.79 -13.72
N ALA A 81 3.64 -13.40 -12.44
CA ALA A 81 2.66 -12.45 -11.92
C ALA A 81 3.30 -11.36 -11.06
N VAL A 82 2.62 -10.24 -10.95
CA VAL A 82 2.94 -9.17 -9.98
C VAL A 82 2.38 -9.56 -8.61
N ILE A 83 3.19 -9.42 -7.56
CA ILE A 83 2.68 -9.49 -6.18
C ILE A 83 2.17 -8.11 -5.82
N SER A 84 0.87 -8.03 -5.56
CA SER A 84 0.16 -6.88 -5.01
C SER A 84 -0.13 -7.08 -3.53
N VAL A 85 -0.32 -5.99 -2.79
CA VAL A 85 -0.74 -6.04 -1.39
C VAL A 85 -1.83 -5.02 -1.11
N HIS A 86 -2.74 -5.40 -0.20
CA HIS A 86 -3.88 -4.59 0.22
C HIS A 86 -4.01 -4.65 1.75
N CYS A 87 -3.64 -3.58 2.44
CA CYS A 87 -3.62 -3.56 3.90
C CYS A 87 -4.73 -2.69 4.48
N HIS A 88 -5.52 -3.27 5.40
CA HIS A 88 -6.43 -2.52 6.26
C HIS A 88 -5.70 -1.95 7.48
N ASN A 89 -6.30 -0.93 8.12
CA ASN A 89 -5.61 -0.08 9.08
C ASN A 89 -6.11 -0.25 10.52
N ASP A 90 -6.68 -1.39 10.86
CA ASP A 90 -7.33 -1.63 12.16
C ASP A 90 -6.38 -1.46 13.35
N LEU A 91 -5.11 -1.82 13.19
CA LEU A 91 -4.06 -1.59 14.19
C LEU A 91 -3.21 -0.33 13.91
N GLY A 92 -3.56 0.48 12.90
CA GLY A 92 -2.76 1.64 12.51
C GLY A 92 -1.45 1.30 11.80
N LEU A 93 -1.32 0.09 11.25
CA LEU A 93 -0.07 -0.42 10.67
C LEU A 93 -0.11 -0.58 9.15
N ALA A 94 -1.18 -0.19 8.47
CA ALA A 94 -1.36 -0.44 7.05
C ALA A 94 -0.20 0.09 6.18
N VAL A 95 0.28 1.30 6.45
CA VAL A 95 1.42 1.89 5.73
C VAL A 95 2.70 1.11 6.01
N ALA A 96 2.97 0.79 7.28
CA ALA A 96 4.17 0.05 7.67
C ALA A 96 4.18 -1.37 7.06
N ASN A 97 3.03 -2.05 7.05
CA ASN A 97 2.86 -3.37 6.43
C ASN A 97 3.09 -3.30 4.92
N SER A 98 2.50 -2.32 4.23
CA SER A 98 2.68 -2.12 2.78
C SER A 98 4.15 -1.86 2.43
N LEU A 99 4.85 -1.03 3.19
CA LEU A 99 6.29 -0.77 2.99
C LEU A 99 7.13 -2.03 3.25
N ALA A 100 6.77 -2.82 4.26
CA ALA A 100 7.42 -4.11 4.54
C ALA A 100 7.22 -5.09 3.38
N ALA A 101 6.02 -5.14 2.81
CA ALA A 101 5.71 -5.95 1.64
C ALA A 101 6.53 -5.54 0.39
N VAL A 102 6.67 -4.24 0.14
CA VAL A 102 7.53 -3.73 -0.96
C VAL A 102 8.98 -4.19 -0.78
N ARG A 103 9.51 -4.13 0.44
CA ARG A 103 10.85 -4.66 0.77
C ARG A 103 10.95 -6.17 0.54
N ALA A 104 9.89 -6.91 0.82
CA ALA A 104 9.82 -8.36 0.62
C ALA A 104 9.70 -8.77 -0.86
N GLY A 105 9.29 -7.84 -1.73
CA GLY A 105 9.22 -8.07 -3.18
C GLY A 105 7.89 -7.78 -3.85
N ALA A 106 6.89 -7.25 -3.12
CA ALA A 106 5.67 -6.72 -3.73
C ALA A 106 6.01 -5.54 -4.67
N ARG A 107 5.23 -5.41 -5.75
CA ARG A 107 5.42 -4.37 -6.77
C ARG A 107 4.15 -3.58 -7.07
N GLN A 108 3.07 -3.91 -6.41
CA GLN A 108 1.82 -3.16 -6.42
C GLN A 108 1.34 -2.98 -4.98
N VAL A 109 0.84 -1.80 -4.66
CA VAL A 109 0.16 -1.50 -3.40
C VAL A 109 -1.21 -0.94 -3.74
N GLU A 110 -2.24 -1.59 -3.25
CA GLU A 110 -3.61 -1.10 -3.31
C GLU A 110 -3.95 -0.36 -2.03
N GLY A 111 -4.60 0.76 -2.20
CA GLY A 111 -5.01 1.60 -1.09
C GLY A 111 -5.96 2.69 -1.55
N THR A 112 -6.22 3.62 -0.67
CA THR A 112 -7.14 4.72 -0.96
C THR A 112 -6.53 6.07 -0.61
N ILE A 113 -6.99 7.11 -1.28
CA ILE A 113 -6.65 8.48 -0.90
C ILE A 113 -7.27 8.76 0.47
N ASN A 114 -6.50 9.35 1.37
CA ASN A 114 -6.85 9.62 2.77
C ASN A 114 -7.03 8.36 3.63
N GLY A 115 -6.76 7.18 3.10
CA GLY A 115 -6.97 5.93 3.82
C GLY A 115 -8.45 5.60 4.09
N ILE A 116 -9.38 6.15 3.30
CA ILE A 116 -10.81 5.84 3.48
C ILE A 116 -11.08 4.37 3.20
N GLY A 117 -12.09 3.80 3.86
CA GLY A 117 -12.48 2.40 3.69
C GLY A 117 -13.29 1.89 4.88
N GLU A 118 -13.49 0.60 4.89
CA GLU A 118 -14.21 -0.08 5.97
C GLU A 118 -13.46 -0.01 7.30
N ARG A 119 -14.19 0.03 8.41
CA ARG A 119 -13.69 0.03 9.79
C ARG A 119 -12.71 1.19 10.06
N ALA A 120 -11.40 0.90 10.20
CA ALA A 120 -10.37 1.92 10.38
C ALA A 120 -9.75 2.41 9.05
N GLY A 121 -10.28 1.93 7.92
CA GLY A 121 -9.86 2.30 6.57
C GLY A 121 -8.79 1.41 5.99
N ASN A 122 -8.32 1.80 4.82
CA ASN A 122 -7.25 1.16 4.07
C ASN A 122 -5.92 1.88 4.28
N VAL A 123 -4.86 1.35 3.69
CA VAL A 123 -3.61 2.08 3.57
C VAL A 123 -3.83 3.39 2.81
N ALA A 124 -3.29 4.48 3.34
CA ALA A 124 -3.32 5.79 2.70
C ALA A 124 -2.24 5.87 1.62
N LEU A 125 -2.65 5.98 0.35
CA LEU A 125 -1.71 6.00 -0.78
C LEU A 125 -0.73 7.16 -0.73
N GLU A 126 -1.17 8.34 -0.32
CA GLU A 126 -0.29 9.50 -0.16
C GLU A 126 0.86 9.25 0.81
N GLU A 127 0.61 8.51 1.87
CA GLU A 127 1.62 8.18 2.88
C GLU A 127 2.63 7.16 2.34
N VAL A 128 2.15 6.12 1.63
CA VAL A 128 3.03 5.13 0.98
C VAL A 128 3.89 5.78 -0.10
N ILE A 129 3.27 6.58 -0.98
CA ILE A 129 3.97 7.27 -2.08
C ILE A 129 5.09 8.15 -1.52
N MET A 130 4.77 8.98 -0.52
CA MET A 130 5.76 9.90 0.02
C MET A 130 6.82 9.21 0.88
N ALA A 131 6.48 8.11 1.56
CA ALA A 131 7.47 7.28 2.25
C ALA A 131 8.48 6.67 1.27
N LEU A 132 8.00 6.08 0.16
CA LEU A 132 8.86 5.51 -0.89
C LEU A 132 9.77 6.58 -1.51
N ARG A 133 9.21 7.75 -1.84
CA ARG A 133 9.94 8.86 -2.46
C ARG A 133 10.99 9.47 -1.51
N THR A 134 10.60 9.77 -0.29
CA THR A 134 11.49 10.37 0.72
C THR A 134 12.63 9.41 1.11
N ARG A 135 12.36 8.11 1.07
CA ARG A 135 13.32 7.06 1.42
C ARG A 135 13.81 6.28 0.21
N ALA A 136 13.95 6.94 -0.96
CA ALA A 136 14.45 6.34 -2.20
C ALA A 136 15.77 5.58 -2.03
N GLY A 137 16.65 6.01 -1.14
CA GLY A 137 17.88 5.29 -0.78
C GLY A 137 17.64 3.89 -0.21
N GLN A 138 16.45 3.61 0.33
CA GLN A 138 16.07 2.31 0.89
C GLN A 138 15.24 1.46 -0.10
N PHE A 139 14.38 2.09 -0.91
CA PHE A 139 13.40 1.41 -1.76
C PHE A 139 13.73 1.48 -3.25
N GLY A 140 14.72 2.28 -3.65
CA GLY A 140 14.94 2.66 -5.04
C GLY A 140 13.98 3.77 -5.48
N ASP A 141 14.21 4.31 -6.66
CA ASP A 141 13.31 5.32 -7.24
C ASP A 141 12.17 4.63 -7.97
N VAL A 142 11.09 4.40 -7.24
CA VAL A 142 9.92 3.62 -7.71
C VAL A 142 8.66 4.49 -7.90
N THR A 143 8.78 5.80 -7.76
CA THR A 143 7.64 6.75 -7.81
C THR A 143 7.75 7.84 -8.86
N ASP A 144 8.64 7.71 -9.83
CA ASP A 144 8.96 8.74 -10.84
C ASP A 144 7.74 9.21 -11.63
N ASN A 145 6.82 8.30 -11.93
CA ASN A 145 5.64 8.58 -12.74
C ASN A 145 4.48 9.19 -11.95
N ILE A 146 4.65 9.41 -10.63
CA ILE A 146 3.58 9.95 -9.78
C ILE A 146 3.75 11.45 -9.62
N ASN A 147 2.73 12.22 -10.05
CA ASN A 147 2.69 13.66 -9.82
C ASN A 147 2.29 13.97 -8.37
N THR A 148 3.25 13.98 -7.46
CA THR A 148 3.00 14.20 -6.04
C THR A 148 2.45 15.58 -5.71
N LYS A 149 2.63 16.59 -6.57
CA LYS A 149 2.08 17.94 -6.39
C LYS A 149 0.55 18.00 -6.39
N GLU A 150 -0.10 16.95 -6.89
CA GLU A 150 -1.56 16.83 -6.88
C GLU A 150 -2.11 16.13 -5.62
N ILE A 151 -1.25 15.66 -4.72
CA ILE A 151 -1.67 14.86 -3.54
C ILE A 151 -2.65 15.65 -2.66
N VAL A 152 -2.28 16.84 -2.22
CA VAL A 152 -3.14 17.65 -1.33
C VAL A 152 -4.44 18.05 -2.02
N ARG A 153 -4.38 18.41 -3.29
CA ARG A 153 -5.58 18.72 -4.08
C ARG A 153 -6.52 17.52 -4.19
N THR A 154 -5.97 16.34 -4.50
CA THR A 154 -6.73 15.10 -4.61
C THR A 154 -7.34 14.71 -3.26
N SER A 155 -6.58 14.81 -2.18
CA SER A 155 -7.08 14.57 -0.82
C SER A 155 -8.29 15.46 -0.49
N ARG A 156 -8.21 16.76 -0.78
CA ARG A 156 -9.33 17.70 -0.56
C ARG A 156 -10.57 17.37 -1.41
N ILE A 157 -10.38 16.94 -2.65
CA ILE A 157 -11.48 16.50 -3.52
C ILE A 157 -12.17 15.27 -2.92
N VAL A 158 -11.39 14.24 -2.55
CA VAL A 158 -11.93 13.01 -1.96
C VAL A 158 -12.65 13.31 -0.63
N ALA A 159 -12.06 14.12 0.26
CA ALA A 159 -12.71 14.50 1.52
C ALA A 159 -14.07 15.20 1.28
N ARG A 160 -14.12 16.12 0.31
CA ARG A 160 -15.36 16.84 -0.04
C ARG A 160 -16.41 15.92 -0.64
N MET A 161 -16.01 15.02 -1.56
CA MET A 161 -16.94 14.15 -2.28
C MET A 161 -17.47 13.01 -1.40
N SER A 162 -16.65 12.48 -0.49
CA SER A 162 -17.03 11.41 0.43
C SER A 162 -17.72 11.91 1.70
N GLY A 163 -17.59 13.21 2.04
CA GLY A 163 -18.01 13.77 3.32
C GLY A 163 -17.10 13.37 4.51
N MET A 164 -16.06 12.58 4.26
CA MET A 164 -15.12 12.12 5.31
C MET A 164 -13.99 13.16 5.47
N GLN A 165 -14.01 13.84 6.62
CA GLN A 165 -13.01 14.88 6.91
C GLN A 165 -11.63 14.27 7.21
N VAL A 166 -10.58 14.91 6.69
CA VAL A 166 -9.20 14.55 7.01
C VAL A 166 -8.85 15.07 8.40
N GLN A 167 -8.25 14.24 9.23
CA GLN A 167 -7.73 14.68 10.53
C GLN A 167 -6.66 15.76 10.34
N ARG A 168 -6.69 16.80 11.17
CA ARG A 168 -5.74 17.92 11.06
C ARG A 168 -4.27 17.50 11.18
N SER A 169 -3.99 16.47 11.96
CA SER A 169 -2.65 15.92 12.19
C SER A 169 -2.31 14.74 11.25
N LYS A 170 -3.16 14.44 10.23
CA LYS A 170 -2.85 13.38 9.29
C LYS A 170 -1.56 13.66 8.55
N ALA A 171 -0.71 12.65 8.43
CA ALA A 171 0.53 12.79 7.67
C ALA A 171 0.27 13.26 6.23
N ILE A 172 1.17 14.04 5.68
CA ILE A 172 1.20 14.57 4.30
C ILE A 172 0.08 15.58 4.01
N VAL A 173 -1.18 15.27 4.26
CA VAL A 173 -2.35 16.01 3.78
C VAL A 173 -3.12 16.77 4.86
N GLY A 174 -2.83 16.52 6.14
CA GLY A 174 -3.48 17.21 7.25
C GLY A 174 -3.01 18.67 7.35
N GLU A 175 -3.90 19.59 7.77
CA GLU A 175 -3.60 21.03 7.89
C GLU A 175 -2.38 21.34 8.77
N ASN A 176 -2.08 20.46 9.74
CA ASN A 176 -0.94 20.62 10.64
C ASN A 176 0.32 19.88 10.17
N ALA A 177 0.30 19.21 9.00
CA ALA A 177 1.40 18.35 8.56
C ALA A 177 2.76 19.08 8.48
N PHE A 178 2.73 20.39 8.22
CA PHE A 178 3.92 21.27 8.14
C PHE A 178 3.84 22.45 9.11
N ALA A 179 3.05 22.35 10.18
CA ALA A 179 2.90 23.40 11.17
C ALA A 179 3.88 23.21 12.34
N HIS A 180 4.58 24.26 12.71
CA HIS A 180 5.54 24.27 13.82
C HIS A 180 5.14 25.31 14.86
N SER A 181 4.94 24.90 16.12
CA SER A 181 4.56 25.80 17.23
C SER A 181 5.68 26.01 18.25
N SER A 182 6.63 25.09 18.39
CA SER A 182 7.76 25.21 19.29
C SER A 182 8.78 26.24 18.78
N GLY A 183 9.26 27.13 19.64
CA GLY A 183 10.25 28.16 19.28
C GLY A 183 11.55 27.59 18.71
N ILE A 184 12.03 26.43 19.23
CA ILE A 184 13.22 25.77 18.70
C ILE A 184 12.99 25.23 17.29
N HIS A 185 11.78 24.70 17.01
CA HIS A 185 11.43 24.21 15.67
C HIS A 185 11.32 25.38 14.68
N GLN A 186 10.64 26.46 15.07
CA GLN A 186 10.53 27.68 14.24
C GLN A 186 11.91 28.26 13.93
N HIS A 187 12.79 28.35 14.91
CA HIS A 187 14.16 28.82 14.70
C HIS A 187 14.93 27.89 13.74
N GLY A 188 14.79 26.58 13.89
CA GLY A 188 15.41 25.60 12.99
C GLY A 188 14.94 25.78 11.55
N ILE A 189 13.62 25.87 11.31
CA ILE A 189 13.02 26.06 9.98
C ILE A 189 13.47 27.35 9.32
N LEU A 190 13.58 28.45 10.07
CA LEU A 190 14.04 29.74 9.55
C LEU A 190 15.50 29.68 9.05
N ASN A 191 16.32 28.84 9.66
CA ASN A 191 17.73 28.68 9.28
C ASN A 191 17.90 27.59 8.19
N CYS A 192 17.21 26.44 8.34
CA CYS A 192 17.28 25.33 7.41
C CYS A 192 16.02 24.47 7.58
N ARG A 193 15.17 24.41 6.54
CA ARG A 193 13.89 23.66 6.58
C ARG A 193 14.09 22.17 6.89
N GLU A 194 15.13 21.57 6.33
CA GLU A 194 15.45 20.15 6.49
C GLU A 194 15.70 19.73 7.96
N THR A 195 15.89 20.71 8.86
CA THR A 195 16.04 20.44 10.30
C THR A 195 14.81 19.75 10.90
N TYR A 196 13.60 20.13 10.43
CA TYR A 196 12.33 19.62 10.95
C TYR A 196 11.31 19.23 9.87
N GLU A 197 11.63 19.36 8.61
CA GLU A 197 10.78 18.93 7.49
C GLU A 197 11.50 17.85 6.68
N VAL A 198 10.89 16.68 6.58
CA VAL A 198 11.44 15.53 5.82
C VAL A 198 11.17 15.62 4.32
N MET A 199 10.37 16.61 3.91
CA MET A 199 10.01 16.91 2.52
C MET A 199 9.58 18.37 2.39
N ASP A 200 9.73 18.95 1.20
CA ASP A 200 9.19 20.26 0.89
C ASP A 200 7.65 20.20 0.80
N PRO A 201 6.91 21.07 1.50
CA PRO A 201 5.45 21.17 1.37
C PRO A 201 4.97 21.34 -0.08
N GLN A 202 5.70 22.08 -0.91
CA GLN A 202 5.37 22.25 -2.33
C GLN A 202 5.46 20.95 -3.14
N ALA A 203 6.27 19.98 -2.68
CA ALA A 203 6.37 18.68 -3.34
C ALA A 203 5.09 17.85 -3.29
N VAL A 204 4.17 18.19 -2.36
CA VAL A 204 2.87 17.51 -2.20
C VAL A 204 1.69 18.44 -2.49
N GLY A 205 1.93 19.69 -2.89
CA GLY A 205 0.90 20.64 -3.33
C GLY A 205 0.33 21.55 -2.23
N TRP A 206 1.07 21.73 -1.13
CA TRP A 206 0.80 22.80 -0.14
C TRP A 206 1.26 24.16 -0.63
#